data_1398a3017afb3b09b5f8977b497affd2
#
_entry.id   1398a3017afb3b09b5f8977b497affd2
#
_cell.length_a   1.000
_cell.length_b   1.000
_cell.length_c   1.000
_cell.angle_alpha   90.00
_cell.angle_beta   90.00
_cell.angle_gamma   90.00
#
_symmetry.space_group_name_H-M   'P 1'
#
loop_
_entity.id
_entity.type
_entity.pdbx_description
1 polymer ?
#
loop_
_entity_poly.entity_id
_entity_poly.type
_entity_poly.pdbx_seq_one_letter_code
_entity_poly.pdbx_strand_id
1 'polypeptide(L)'
;TEAPAELGVPARTSKRRQFSTIARRQVRLVVSDRAYFLFLAVLPFVMGALSLTVPGSVGFGYADPVSESAGEAGMILTLLTMAAAFMGTALTIRDLIGERPIFRREQAVGLSSTAYLLAKVAVFCTFAVIQAAIATAIVVVGKGPPTRPAVLLGNATLELFAGVAATCVAAAMLGLLVSALARSNEQIMPLLVVSLMMQMVLSGGMVPVTNRIFLDQLSWLVPSRWGYAAQGSTVDLWAVSPGPQSPRDSHFEHTPVAWLFDMGMLAVLTVAYAALVRWRIRLTR
;
A
#
# COMPACT_ATOMS: atom_id res chain seq x y z
N THR A 1 20.45 55.79 17.97
CA THR A 1 19.99 55.14 16.71
C THR A 1 20.89 53.97 16.43
N GLU A 2 20.51 52.78 16.96
CA GLU A 2 21.14 51.52 16.59
C GLU A 2 20.78 51.20 15.13
N ALA A 3 21.79 50.96 14.32
CA ALA A 3 21.61 50.49 12.95
C ALA A 3 20.89 49.12 12.96
N PRO A 4 19.91 48.89 12.07
CA PRO A 4 19.26 47.60 12.00
C PRO A 4 20.30 46.52 11.67
N ALA A 5 20.36 45.46 12.50
CA ALA A 5 21.24 44.33 12.27
C ALA A 5 20.96 43.78 10.87
N GLU A 6 21.97 43.75 10.00
CA GLU A 6 21.87 43.11 8.69
C GLU A 6 21.48 41.64 8.89
N LEU A 7 20.26 41.34 8.51
CA LEU A 7 19.78 39.97 8.44
C LEU A 7 20.66 39.25 7.44
N GLY A 8 21.59 38.43 7.94
CA GLY A 8 22.51 37.65 7.11
C GLY A 8 21.77 36.82 6.04
N VAL A 9 22.38 36.67 4.88
CA VAL A 9 21.84 35.92 3.73
C VAL A 9 21.26 34.58 4.22
N PRO A 10 19.99 34.28 3.92
CA PRO A 10 19.35 33.07 4.40
C PRO A 10 20.19 31.86 3.99
N ALA A 11 20.58 31.03 4.97
CA ALA A 11 21.43 29.86 4.75
C ALA A 11 20.76 28.93 3.74
N ARG A 12 21.27 28.87 2.53
CA ARG A 12 20.83 27.92 1.49
C ARG A 12 21.22 26.50 1.91
N THR A 13 20.39 25.88 2.73
CA THR A 13 20.56 24.46 3.09
C THR A 13 20.35 23.60 1.86
N SER A 14 21.31 22.70 1.58
CA SER A 14 21.23 21.81 0.42
C SER A 14 19.97 20.90 0.51
N LYS A 15 19.33 20.60 -0.62
CA LYS A 15 18.14 19.74 -0.68
C LYS A 15 18.35 18.38 0.02
N ARG A 16 19.59 17.84 -0.01
CA ARG A 16 19.98 16.60 0.69
C ARG A 16 19.92 16.74 2.22
N ARG A 17 20.38 17.87 2.77
CA ARG A 17 20.27 18.15 4.21
C ARG A 17 18.82 18.30 4.63
N GLN A 18 18.01 19.01 3.84
CA GLN A 18 16.57 19.14 4.10
C GLN A 18 15.90 17.76 4.12
N PHE A 19 16.16 16.91 3.11
CA PHE A 19 15.64 15.54 3.04
C PHE A 19 16.02 14.71 4.29
N SER A 20 17.29 14.68 4.66
CA SER A 20 17.77 13.89 5.82
C SER A 20 17.13 14.38 7.14
N THR A 21 17.03 15.69 7.32
CA THR A 21 16.44 16.27 8.53
C THR A 21 14.94 15.95 8.63
N ILE A 22 14.21 16.07 7.52
CA ILE A 22 12.77 15.77 7.47
C ILE A 22 12.53 14.27 7.67
N ALA A 23 13.32 13.40 7.05
CA ALA A 23 13.18 11.96 7.21
C ALA A 23 13.40 11.54 8.68
N ARG A 24 14.44 12.04 9.34
CA ARG A 24 14.68 11.79 10.78
C ARG A 24 13.55 12.32 11.65
N ARG A 25 13.04 13.51 11.34
CA ARG A 25 11.89 14.08 12.04
C ARG A 25 10.66 13.21 11.86
N GLN A 26 10.36 12.74 10.66
CA GLN A 26 9.22 11.89 10.37
C GLN A 26 9.28 10.57 11.14
N VAL A 27 10.44 9.91 11.16
CA VAL A 27 10.65 8.71 11.97
C VAL A 27 10.41 9.00 13.46
N ARG A 28 10.95 10.11 13.98
CA ARG A 28 10.72 10.50 15.39
C ARG A 28 9.25 10.76 15.69
N LEU A 29 8.52 11.41 14.79
CA LEU A 29 7.08 11.67 14.97
C LEU A 29 6.29 10.38 15.08
N VAL A 30 6.56 9.41 14.19
CA VAL A 30 5.90 8.10 14.21
C VAL A 30 6.23 7.33 15.50
N VAL A 31 7.51 7.33 15.92
CA VAL A 31 7.96 6.56 17.10
C VAL A 31 7.60 7.25 18.42
N SER A 32 7.52 8.58 18.44
CA SER A 32 7.22 9.36 19.67
C SER A 32 5.77 9.23 20.10
N ASP A 33 4.84 9.07 19.19
CA ASP A 33 3.45 8.73 19.50
C ASP A 33 3.35 7.24 19.80
N ARG A 34 3.51 6.89 21.07
CA ARG A 34 3.56 5.49 21.53
C ARG A 34 2.31 4.70 21.14
N ALA A 35 1.14 5.31 21.23
CA ALA A 35 -0.13 4.64 20.90
C ALA A 35 -0.22 4.35 19.39
N TYR A 36 0.12 5.34 18.56
CA TYR A 36 0.14 5.19 17.13
C TYR A 36 1.22 4.22 16.66
N PHE A 37 2.43 4.32 17.21
CA PHE A 37 3.52 3.39 16.89
C PHE A 37 3.17 1.94 17.26
N LEU A 38 2.60 1.72 18.46
CA LEU A 38 2.15 0.39 18.90
C LEU A 38 1.07 -0.15 17.95
N PHE A 39 0.10 0.68 17.58
CA PHE A 39 -0.92 0.32 16.61
C PHE A 39 -0.30 -0.14 15.29
N LEU A 40 0.62 0.65 14.72
CA LEU A 40 1.30 0.31 13.46
C LEU A 40 2.18 -0.94 13.57
N ALA A 41 2.81 -1.16 14.73
CA ALA A 41 3.66 -2.31 14.97
C ALA A 41 2.86 -3.61 15.13
N VAL A 42 1.70 -3.55 15.78
CA VAL A 42 0.81 -4.72 16.01
C VAL A 42 -0.01 -5.04 14.75
N LEU A 43 -0.33 -4.04 13.96
CA LEU A 43 -1.24 -4.17 12.82
C LEU A 43 -0.86 -5.29 11.83
N PRO A 44 0.40 -5.46 11.38
CA PRO A 44 0.76 -6.53 10.45
C PRO A 44 0.60 -7.94 11.05
N PHE A 45 0.76 -8.09 12.36
CA PHE A 45 0.52 -9.36 13.04
C PHE A 45 -0.97 -9.71 13.05
N VAL A 46 -1.83 -8.75 13.35
CA VAL A 46 -3.29 -8.94 13.33
C VAL A 46 -3.77 -9.23 11.91
N MET A 47 -3.31 -8.45 10.93
CA MET A 47 -3.71 -8.60 9.54
C MET A 47 -3.20 -9.90 8.93
N GLY A 48 -1.96 -10.30 9.22
CA GLY A 48 -1.43 -11.60 8.82
C GLY A 48 -2.18 -12.76 9.46
N ALA A 49 -2.47 -12.67 10.76
CA ALA A 49 -3.23 -13.67 11.48
C ALA A 49 -4.67 -13.85 10.96
N LEU A 50 -5.32 -12.77 10.52
CA LEU A 50 -6.64 -12.86 9.88
C LEU A 50 -6.62 -13.73 8.63
N SER A 51 -5.55 -13.71 7.85
CA SER A 51 -5.43 -14.58 6.67
C SER A 51 -5.33 -16.07 7.05
N LEU A 52 -4.91 -16.40 8.28
CA LEU A 52 -4.87 -17.79 8.78
C LEU A 52 -6.25 -18.33 9.15
N THR A 53 -7.25 -17.47 9.34
CA THR A 53 -8.63 -17.88 9.67
C THR A 53 -9.38 -18.47 8.48
N VAL A 54 -8.84 -18.37 7.28
CA VAL A 54 -9.42 -18.98 6.08
C VAL A 54 -9.51 -20.50 6.29
N PRO A 55 -10.71 -21.10 6.15
CA PRO A 55 -10.88 -22.52 6.31
C PRO A 55 -10.17 -23.27 5.17
N GLY A 56 -9.57 -24.41 5.51
CA GLY A 56 -8.85 -25.27 4.59
C GLY A 56 -7.45 -25.64 5.13
N SER A 57 -6.87 -26.66 4.56
CA SER A 57 -5.56 -27.20 4.95
C SER A 57 -4.55 -27.25 3.80
N VAL A 58 -4.94 -26.76 2.63
CA VAL A 58 -4.14 -26.84 1.40
C VAL A 58 -3.30 -25.58 1.18
N GLY A 59 -3.74 -24.44 1.71
CA GLY A 59 -3.04 -23.16 1.59
C GLY A 59 -2.91 -22.72 0.13
N PHE A 60 -1.67 -22.59 -0.34
CA PHE A 60 -1.35 -22.29 -1.75
C PHE A 60 -1.06 -23.57 -2.59
N GLY A 61 -1.43 -24.74 -2.07
CA GLY A 61 -1.35 -26.01 -2.82
C GLY A 61 -2.52 -26.19 -3.78
N TYR A 62 -2.43 -27.28 -4.57
CA TYR A 62 -3.53 -27.66 -5.43
C TYR A 62 -4.74 -28.13 -4.61
N ALA A 63 -5.88 -27.53 -4.86
CA ALA A 63 -7.16 -27.95 -4.27
C ALA A 63 -7.99 -28.74 -5.27
N ASP A 64 -8.67 -29.79 -4.78
CA ASP A 64 -9.66 -30.50 -5.60
C ASP A 64 -10.84 -29.56 -5.90
N PRO A 65 -11.28 -29.45 -7.17
CA PRO A 65 -12.39 -28.56 -7.57
C PRO A 65 -13.72 -28.78 -6.81
N VAL A 66 -13.92 -29.95 -6.26
CA VAL A 66 -15.12 -30.35 -5.52
C VAL A 66 -14.95 -30.22 -4.00
N SER A 67 -13.72 -29.98 -3.52
CA SER A 67 -13.44 -29.86 -2.09
C SER A 67 -13.84 -28.52 -1.53
N GLU A 68 -14.06 -28.47 -0.21
CA GLU A 68 -14.28 -27.21 0.52
C GLU A 68 -13.09 -26.24 0.43
N SER A 69 -11.90 -26.76 0.13
CA SER A 69 -10.66 -25.99 -0.05
C SER A 69 -10.47 -25.40 -1.46
N ALA A 70 -11.41 -25.62 -2.40
CA ALA A 70 -11.27 -25.17 -3.78
C ALA A 70 -11.05 -23.67 -3.96
N GLY A 71 -11.49 -22.84 -3.00
CA GLY A 71 -11.32 -21.39 -2.99
C GLY A 71 -10.31 -20.86 -1.98
N GLU A 72 -9.61 -21.71 -1.23
CA GLU A 72 -8.76 -21.33 -0.10
C GLU A 72 -7.68 -20.31 -0.50
N ALA A 73 -6.92 -20.60 -1.55
CA ALA A 73 -5.85 -19.73 -2.03
C ALA A 73 -6.38 -18.31 -2.40
N GLY A 74 -7.51 -18.25 -3.12
CA GLY A 74 -8.15 -16.97 -3.48
C GLY A 74 -8.60 -16.17 -2.27
N MET A 75 -9.14 -16.81 -1.24
CA MET A 75 -9.54 -16.15 0.00
C MET A 75 -8.33 -15.65 0.79
N ILE A 76 -7.26 -16.44 0.89
CA ILE A 76 -6.00 -16.02 1.54
C ILE A 76 -5.45 -14.78 0.84
N LEU A 77 -5.37 -14.78 -0.50
CA LEU A 77 -4.89 -13.64 -1.27
C LEU A 77 -5.79 -12.41 -1.12
N THR A 78 -7.11 -12.60 -1.06
CA THR A 78 -8.06 -11.50 -0.82
C THR A 78 -7.78 -10.84 0.53
N LEU A 79 -7.66 -11.62 1.60
CA LEU A 79 -7.37 -11.09 2.92
C LEU A 79 -5.98 -10.45 3.01
N LEU A 80 -4.97 -11.04 2.38
CA LEU A 80 -3.61 -10.51 2.36
C LEU A 80 -3.53 -9.20 1.57
N THR A 81 -4.25 -9.10 0.45
CA THR A 81 -4.36 -7.86 -0.33
C THR A 81 -5.09 -6.76 0.46
N MET A 82 -6.17 -7.11 1.16
CA MET A 82 -6.88 -6.18 2.03
C MET A 82 -6.04 -5.75 3.22
N ALA A 83 -5.27 -6.67 3.79
CA ALA A 83 -4.30 -6.36 4.83
C ALA A 83 -3.28 -5.31 4.33
N ALA A 84 -2.70 -5.51 3.15
CA ALA A 84 -1.76 -4.55 2.55
C ALA A 84 -2.42 -3.20 2.28
N ALA A 85 -3.63 -3.19 1.75
CA ALA A 85 -4.40 -1.96 1.50
C ALA A 85 -4.70 -1.20 2.79
N PHE A 86 -5.12 -1.91 3.84
CA PHE A 86 -5.41 -1.31 5.14
C PHE A 86 -4.15 -0.78 5.82
N MET A 87 -3.09 -1.60 5.91
CA MET A 87 -1.82 -1.20 6.52
C MET A 87 -1.24 0.04 5.85
N GLY A 88 -1.17 0.06 4.52
CA GLY A 88 -0.66 1.21 3.77
C GLY A 88 -1.49 2.47 3.99
N THR A 89 -2.81 2.38 3.85
CA THR A 89 -3.70 3.54 4.01
C THR A 89 -3.69 4.05 5.45
N ALA A 90 -3.76 3.18 6.45
CA ALA A 90 -3.74 3.53 7.86
C ALA A 90 -2.44 4.23 8.29
N LEU A 91 -1.32 3.84 7.68
CA LEU A 91 0.00 4.41 7.94
C LEU A 91 0.07 5.91 7.62
N THR A 92 -0.69 6.40 6.65
CA THR A 92 -0.46 7.74 6.07
C THR A 92 -1.66 8.67 6.11
N ILE A 93 -2.86 8.14 6.35
CA ILE A 93 -4.10 8.92 6.17
C ILE A 93 -4.24 10.14 7.08
N ARG A 94 -3.58 10.14 8.24
CA ARG A 94 -3.59 11.27 9.19
C ARG A 94 -2.44 12.24 9.00
N ASP A 95 -1.44 11.88 8.21
CA ASP A 95 -0.14 12.55 8.22
C ASP A 95 -0.20 14.00 7.74
N LEU A 96 -0.69 14.24 6.53
CA LEU A 96 -0.66 15.58 5.94
C LEU A 96 -1.64 16.56 6.57
N ILE A 97 -2.79 16.08 7.02
CA ILE A 97 -3.78 16.96 7.63
C ILE A 97 -3.31 17.47 8.99
N GLY A 98 -2.65 16.63 9.78
CA GLY A 98 -2.10 16.99 11.08
C GLY A 98 -0.95 17.98 10.98
N GLU A 99 -0.17 17.96 9.92
CA GLU A 99 1.01 18.80 9.75
C GLU A 99 0.79 20.06 8.90
N ARG A 100 -0.39 20.29 8.35
CA ARG A 100 -0.67 21.46 7.48
C ARG A 100 -0.20 22.81 8.05
N PRO A 101 -0.48 23.16 9.32
CA PRO A 101 -0.06 24.44 9.86
C PRO A 101 1.46 24.59 9.94
N ILE A 102 2.14 23.49 10.28
CA ILE A 102 3.61 23.44 10.41
C ILE A 102 4.25 23.57 9.03
N PHE A 103 3.75 22.81 8.07
CA PHE A 103 4.27 22.81 6.70
C PHE A 103 4.17 24.20 6.05
N ARG A 104 3.05 24.93 6.24
CA ARG A 104 2.88 26.28 5.71
C ARG A 104 3.91 27.25 6.29
N ARG A 105 4.21 27.16 7.58
CA ARG A 105 5.25 28.00 8.24
C ARG A 105 6.64 27.67 7.71
N GLU A 106 6.97 26.40 7.59
CA GLU A 106 8.28 25.96 7.09
C GLU A 106 8.47 26.30 5.60
N GLN A 107 7.42 26.26 4.81
CA GLN A 107 7.44 26.66 3.40
C GLN A 107 7.71 28.16 3.25
N ALA A 108 7.18 29.00 4.14
CA ALA A 108 7.45 30.43 4.14
C ALA A 108 8.93 30.76 4.42
N VAL A 109 9.65 29.88 5.13
CA VAL A 109 11.08 30.02 5.45
C VAL A 109 11.99 29.34 4.41
N GLY A 110 11.43 28.81 3.30
CA GLY A 110 12.22 28.27 2.18
C GLY A 110 12.31 26.74 2.12
N LEU A 111 11.44 26.00 2.82
CA LEU A 111 11.38 24.54 2.70
C LEU A 111 10.92 24.13 1.30
N SER A 112 11.68 23.24 0.64
CA SER A 112 11.29 22.65 -0.63
C SER A 112 10.16 21.62 -0.45
N SER A 113 8.98 21.88 -1.05
CA SER A 113 7.85 20.93 -1.05
C SER A 113 8.23 19.56 -1.60
N THR A 114 9.18 19.49 -2.54
CA THR A 114 9.67 18.23 -3.11
C THR A 114 10.53 17.47 -2.12
N ALA A 115 11.47 18.13 -1.43
CA ALA A 115 12.31 17.47 -0.42
C ALA A 115 11.46 16.96 0.76
N TYR A 116 10.46 17.73 1.16
CA TYR A 116 9.49 17.36 2.18
C TYR A 116 8.71 16.08 1.80
N LEU A 117 8.08 16.07 0.62
CA LEU A 117 7.30 14.93 0.17
C LEU A 117 8.17 13.68 -0.04
N LEU A 118 9.34 13.82 -0.67
CA LEU A 118 10.23 12.67 -0.90
C LEU A 118 10.73 12.06 0.41
N ALA A 119 11.02 12.86 1.42
CA ALA A 119 11.43 12.35 2.73
C ALA A 119 10.29 11.54 3.40
N LYS A 120 9.06 12.06 3.35
CA LYS A 120 7.88 11.34 3.86
C LYS A 120 7.63 10.03 3.10
N VAL A 121 7.62 10.10 1.79
CA VAL A 121 7.43 8.92 0.93
C VAL A 121 8.47 7.84 1.25
N ALA A 122 9.76 8.20 1.36
CA ALA A 122 10.82 7.24 1.69
C ALA A 122 10.59 6.57 3.05
N VAL A 123 10.22 7.32 4.07
CA VAL A 123 9.96 6.79 5.41
C VAL A 123 8.72 5.88 5.40
N PHE A 124 7.62 6.31 4.80
CA PHE A 124 6.41 5.50 4.75
C PHE A 124 6.55 4.26 3.89
N CYS A 125 7.27 4.32 2.77
CA CYS A 125 7.61 3.13 1.98
C CYS A 125 8.39 2.11 2.80
N THR A 126 9.34 2.57 3.62
CA THR A 126 10.12 1.69 4.50
C THR A 126 9.22 0.99 5.52
N PHE A 127 8.34 1.71 6.20
CA PHE A 127 7.38 1.12 7.13
C PHE A 127 6.41 0.16 6.41
N ALA A 128 5.88 0.54 5.26
CA ALA A 128 4.98 -0.29 4.46
C ALA A 128 5.63 -1.63 4.05
N VAL A 129 6.89 -1.60 3.61
CA VAL A 129 7.65 -2.81 3.25
C VAL A 129 7.89 -3.70 4.47
N ILE A 130 8.22 -3.13 5.64
CA ILE A 130 8.39 -3.91 6.88
C ILE A 130 7.07 -4.56 7.30
N GLN A 131 5.97 -3.83 7.27
CA GLN A 131 4.66 -4.38 7.59
C GLN A 131 4.25 -5.50 6.62
N ALA A 132 4.47 -5.31 5.32
CA ALA A 132 4.22 -6.32 4.30
C ALA A 132 5.07 -7.58 4.52
N ALA A 133 6.34 -7.43 4.92
CA ALA A 133 7.22 -8.56 5.22
C ALA A 133 6.70 -9.39 6.39
N ILE A 134 6.27 -8.73 7.47
CA ILE A 134 5.70 -9.40 8.65
C ILE A 134 4.41 -10.14 8.28
N ALA A 135 3.46 -9.47 7.61
CA ALA A 135 2.20 -10.09 7.24
C ALA A 135 2.38 -11.27 6.29
N THR A 136 3.25 -11.13 5.27
CA THR A 136 3.55 -12.23 4.34
C THR A 136 4.25 -13.40 5.05
N ALA A 137 5.19 -13.12 5.94
CA ALA A 137 5.88 -14.17 6.72
C ALA A 137 4.89 -14.98 7.56
N ILE A 138 3.93 -14.32 8.22
CA ILE A 138 2.89 -15.00 9.02
C ILE A 138 2.05 -15.93 8.13
N VAL A 139 1.61 -15.43 6.97
CA VAL A 139 0.81 -16.24 6.03
C VAL A 139 1.60 -17.44 5.51
N VAL A 140 2.84 -17.23 5.12
CA VAL A 140 3.71 -18.31 4.60
C VAL A 140 4.04 -19.35 5.67
N VAL A 141 4.26 -18.92 6.92
CA VAL A 141 4.50 -19.85 8.03
C VAL A 141 3.22 -20.64 8.40
N GLY A 142 2.06 -19.99 8.39
CA GLY A 142 0.82 -20.60 8.84
C GLY A 142 0.06 -21.40 7.78
N LYS A 143 0.12 -20.98 6.51
CA LYS A 143 -0.59 -21.61 5.37
C LYS A 143 0.34 -22.31 4.37
N GLY A 144 1.64 -22.20 4.59
CA GLY A 144 2.66 -22.73 3.68
C GLY A 144 3.08 -21.73 2.59
N PRO A 145 4.27 -21.93 2.02
CA PRO A 145 4.74 -21.13 0.89
C PRO A 145 3.96 -21.47 -0.40
N PRO A 146 3.97 -20.58 -1.41
CA PRO A 146 3.47 -20.91 -2.73
C PRO A 146 4.14 -22.18 -3.27
N THR A 147 3.34 -23.11 -3.78
CA THR A 147 3.82 -24.42 -4.26
C THR A 147 4.25 -24.39 -5.73
N ARG A 148 3.78 -23.39 -6.48
CA ARG A 148 4.17 -23.21 -7.88
C ARG A 148 5.51 -22.48 -7.97
N PRO A 149 6.30 -22.74 -9.03
CA PRO A 149 7.56 -22.03 -9.22
C PRO A 149 7.32 -20.53 -9.38
N ALA A 150 8.32 -19.74 -9.04
CA ALA A 150 8.27 -18.29 -9.27
C ALA A 150 8.13 -17.97 -10.76
N VAL A 151 7.41 -16.92 -11.07
CA VAL A 151 7.20 -16.45 -12.45
C VAL A 151 8.45 -15.77 -13.00
N LEU A 152 9.15 -14.98 -12.19
CA LEU A 152 10.29 -14.15 -12.61
C LEU A 152 11.47 -14.15 -11.62
N LEU A 153 11.21 -13.97 -10.32
CA LEU A 153 12.27 -13.71 -9.32
C LEU A 153 12.99 -14.98 -8.82
N GLY A 154 12.64 -16.15 -9.32
CA GLY A 154 13.24 -17.43 -8.93
C GLY A 154 12.79 -17.97 -7.56
N ASN A 155 12.08 -17.17 -6.77
CA ASN A 155 11.49 -17.57 -5.48
C ASN A 155 10.07 -17.03 -5.35
N ALA A 156 9.10 -17.93 -5.32
CA ALA A 156 7.67 -17.56 -5.29
C ALA A 156 7.26 -16.85 -4.01
N THR A 157 7.88 -17.16 -2.87
CA THR A 157 7.64 -16.43 -1.62
C THR A 157 8.13 -14.98 -1.70
N LEU A 158 9.27 -14.75 -2.36
CA LEU A 158 9.79 -13.41 -2.58
C LEU A 158 8.91 -12.61 -3.54
N GLU A 159 8.38 -13.26 -4.58
CA GLU A 159 7.41 -12.63 -5.50
C GLU A 159 6.11 -12.27 -4.80
N LEU A 160 5.57 -13.17 -3.97
CA LEU A 160 4.39 -12.91 -3.16
C LEU A 160 4.62 -11.70 -2.24
N PHE A 161 5.74 -11.68 -1.53
CA PHE A 161 6.14 -10.54 -0.71
C PHE A 161 6.24 -9.25 -1.53
N ALA A 162 6.86 -9.30 -2.70
CA ALA A 162 7.00 -8.12 -3.56
C ALA A 162 5.63 -7.55 -3.98
N GLY A 163 4.67 -8.41 -4.33
CA GLY A 163 3.29 -8.03 -4.65
C GLY A 163 2.57 -7.38 -3.45
N VAL A 164 2.70 -7.98 -2.26
CA VAL A 164 2.12 -7.44 -1.02
C VAL A 164 2.76 -6.10 -0.65
N ALA A 165 4.09 -6.00 -0.74
CA ALA A 165 4.83 -4.77 -0.42
C ALA A 165 4.48 -3.63 -1.39
N ALA A 166 4.43 -3.91 -2.69
CA ALA A 166 4.05 -2.92 -3.69
C ALA A 166 2.60 -2.43 -3.50
N THR A 167 1.69 -3.33 -3.13
CA THR A 167 0.30 -2.99 -2.79
C THR A 167 0.25 -2.08 -1.56
N CYS A 168 0.98 -2.42 -0.51
CA CYS A 168 1.05 -1.63 0.72
C CYS A 168 1.62 -0.23 0.47
N VAL A 169 2.68 -0.13 -0.34
CA VAL A 169 3.29 1.16 -0.76
C VAL A 169 2.30 2.00 -1.58
N ALA A 170 1.64 1.41 -2.57
CA ALA A 170 0.66 2.13 -3.38
C ALA A 170 -0.55 2.59 -2.54
N ALA A 171 -1.02 1.76 -1.61
CA ALA A 171 -2.07 2.12 -0.65
C ALA A 171 -1.63 3.22 0.32
N ALA A 172 -0.35 3.25 0.72
CA ALA A 172 0.20 4.34 1.52
C ALA A 172 0.20 5.66 0.75
N MET A 173 0.52 5.65 -0.53
CA MET A 173 0.42 6.87 -1.37
C MET A 173 -1.02 7.31 -1.58
N LEU A 174 -1.96 6.36 -1.72
CA LEU A 174 -3.39 6.67 -1.73
C LEU A 174 -3.85 7.30 -0.40
N GLY A 175 -3.41 6.77 0.73
CA GLY A 175 -3.69 7.33 2.06
C GLY A 175 -3.15 8.75 2.20
N LEU A 176 -1.94 9.05 1.72
CA LEU A 176 -1.40 10.42 1.65
C LEU A 176 -2.27 11.34 0.79
N LEU A 177 -2.75 10.86 -0.36
CA LEU A 177 -3.62 11.63 -1.23
C LEU A 177 -4.94 11.95 -0.53
N VAL A 178 -5.57 10.96 0.10
CA VAL A 178 -6.80 11.15 0.89
C VAL A 178 -6.57 12.16 2.02
N SER A 179 -5.45 12.07 2.73
CA SER A 179 -5.03 13.04 3.75
C SER A 179 -4.86 14.47 3.19
N ALA A 180 -4.32 14.59 1.98
CA ALA A 180 -4.16 15.87 1.30
C ALA A 180 -5.50 16.49 0.87
N LEU A 181 -6.49 15.67 0.55
CA LEU A 181 -7.82 16.07 0.12
C LEU A 181 -8.77 16.38 1.28
N ALA A 182 -8.60 15.71 2.43
CA ALA A 182 -9.43 15.91 3.61
C ALA A 182 -9.36 17.36 4.09
N ARG A 183 -10.48 17.93 4.51
CA ARG A 183 -10.60 19.32 4.97
C ARG A 183 -10.45 19.47 6.49
N SER A 184 -10.88 18.44 7.23
CA SER A 184 -10.81 18.37 8.69
C SER A 184 -10.41 16.98 9.17
N ASN A 185 -9.92 16.89 10.41
CA ASN A 185 -9.58 15.61 11.03
C ASN A 185 -10.79 14.68 11.17
N GLU A 186 -11.99 15.22 11.29
CA GLU A 186 -13.23 14.46 11.40
C GLU A 186 -13.58 13.69 10.13
N GLN A 187 -13.14 14.17 8.97
CA GLN A 187 -13.37 13.52 7.68
C GLN A 187 -12.46 12.31 7.43
N ILE A 188 -11.39 12.16 8.21
CA ILE A 188 -10.40 11.10 7.98
C ILE A 188 -11.01 9.71 8.11
N MET A 189 -11.75 9.46 9.19
CA MET A 189 -12.34 8.14 9.42
C MET A 189 -13.38 7.74 8.36
N PRO A 190 -14.35 8.59 8.00
CA PRO A 190 -15.25 8.29 6.88
C PRO A 190 -14.52 8.04 5.56
N LEU A 191 -13.51 8.85 5.24
CA LEU A 191 -12.74 8.70 4.00
C LEU A 191 -11.90 7.42 4.00
N LEU A 192 -11.34 7.01 5.15
CA LEU A 192 -10.64 5.74 5.31
C LEU A 192 -11.59 4.58 4.99
N VAL A 193 -12.77 4.57 5.62
CA VAL A 193 -13.75 3.50 5.42
C VAL A 193 -14.18 3.42 3.96
N VAL A 194 -14.53 4.55 3.34
CA VAL A 194 -14.92 4.58 1.91
C VAL A 194 -13.77 4.08 1.03
N SER A 195 -12.53 4.53 1.27
CA SER A 195 -11.37 4.09 0.51
C SER A 195 -11.15 2.58 0.61
N LEU A 196 -11.28 2.00 1.81
CA LEU A 196 -11.13 0.56 2.03
C LEU A 196 -12.26 -0.25 1.41
N MET A 197 -13.51 0.23 1.51
CA MET A 197 -14.65 -0.41 0.86
C MET A 197 -14.47 -0.43 -0.67
N MET A 198 -14.03 0.67 -1.26
CA MET A 198 -13.72 0.75 -2.69
C MET A 198 -12.63 -0.25 -3.07
N GLN A 199 -11.55 -0.32 -2.31
CA GLN A 199 -10.46 -1.27 -2.56
C GLN A 199 -10.94 -2.72 -2.42
N MET A 200 -11.79 -3.02 -1.45
CA MET A 200 -12.33 -4.36 -1.25
C MET A 200 -13.20 -4.82 -2.44
N VAL A 201 -14.15 -3.98 -2.85
CA VAL A 201 -15.08 -4.31 -3.95
C VAL A 201 -14.35 -4.39 -5.30
N LEU A 202 -13.41 -3.47 -5.54
CA LEU A 202 -12.71 -3.34 -6.82
C LEU A 202 -11.44 -4.20 -6.93
N SER A 203 -11.07 -4.96 -5.90
CA SER A 203 -9.88 -5.82 -5.92
C SER A 203 -9.97 -6.97 -6.94
N GLY A 204 -11.16 -7.42 -7.26
CA GLY A 204 -11.39 -8.58 -8.11
C GLY A 204 -11.33 -9.93 -7.39
N GLY A 205 -10.90 -9.96 -6.12
CA GLY A 205 -10.83 -11.17 -5.32
C GLY A 205 -12.17 -11.56 -4.67
N MET A 206 -12.92 -10.57 -4.23
CA MET A 206 -14.22 -10.78 -3.58
C MET A 206 -15.38 -10.71 -4.59
N VAL A 207 -15.33 -9.73 -5.48
CA VAL A 207 -16.31 -9.52 -6.54
C VAL A 207 -15.58 -9.55 -7.87
N PRO A 208 -15.97 -10.43 -8.83
CA PRO A 208 -15.40 -10.41 -10.17
C PRO A 208 -15.69 -9.06 -10.84
N VAL A 209 -14.64 -8.32 -11.20
CA VAL A 209 -14.77 -6.98 -11.83
C VAL A 209 -14.61 -7.02 -13.34
N THR A 210 -13.95 -8.05 -13.85
CA THR A 210 -13.62 -8.22 -15.26
C THR A 210 -14.86 -8.30 -16.13
N ASN A 211 -14.86 -7.60 -17.26
CA ASN A 211 -15.97 -7.49 -18.22
C ASN A 211 -17.28 -6.89 -17.64
N ARG A 212 -17.19 -6.19 -16.52
CA ARG A 212 -18.34 -5.44 -15.97
C ARG A 212 -18.20 -3.96 -16.28
N ILE A 213 -19.17 -3.40 -16.97
CA ILE A 213 -19.23 -1.97 -17.32
C ILE A 213 -19.11 -1.15 -16.02
N PHE A 214 -18.27 -0.11 -16.02
CA PHE A 214 -17.89 0.77 -14.93
C PHE A 214 -17.01 0.13 -13.84
N LEU A 215 -17.26 -1.11 -13.40
CA LEU A 215 -16.48 -1.76 -12.35
C LEU A 215 -15.07 -2.08 -12.82
N ASP A 216 -14.93 -2.55 -14.05
CA ASP A 216 -13.64 -2.83 -14.65
C ASP A 216 -12.79 -1.54 -14.74
N GLN A 217 -13.34 -0.48 -15.33
CA GLN A 217 -12.64 0.81 -15.46
C GLN A 217 -12.28 1.43 -14.10
N LEU A 218 -13.19 1.38 -13.13
CA LEU A 218 -12.92 1.90 -11.79
C LEU A 218 -11.87 1.08 -11.05
N SER A 219 -11.83 -0.24 -11.27
CA SER A 219 -10.85 -1.12 -10.63
C SER A 219 -9.40 -0.76 -10.99
N TRP A 220 -9.17 -0.18 -12.15
CA TRP A 220 -7.85 0.27 -12.59
C TRP A 220 -7.25 1.35 -11.70
N LEU A 221 -8.08 2.08 -10.96
CA LEU A 221 -7.67 3.18 -10.10
C LEU A 221 -7.32 2.75 -8.66
N VAL A 222 -7.47 1.48 -8.32
CA VAL A 222 -7.23 1.02 -6.94
C VAL A 222 -6.04 0.07 -6.84
N PRO A 223 -5.16 0.27 -5.85
CA PRO A 223 -4.00 -0.58 -5.64
C PRO A 223 -4.32 -2.06 -5.43
N SER A 224 -5.42 -2.35 -4.73
CA SER A 224 -5.84 -3.70 -4.41
C SER A 224 -6.14 -4.56 -5.64
N ARG A 225 -6.60 -3.96 -6.74
CA ARG A 225 -6.83 -4.67 -8.02
C ARG A 225 -5.54 -5.30 -8.53
N TRP A 226 -4.52 -4.50 -8.67
CA TRP A 226 -3.23 -4.92 -9.20
C TRP A 226 -2.42 -5.74 -8.20
N GLY A 227 -2.60 -5.45 -6.91
CA GLY A 227 -2.00 -6.24 -5.84
C GLY A 227 -2.54 -7.68 -5.81
N TYR A 228 -3.85 -7.83 -5.93
CA TYR A 228 -4.48 -9.14 -6.01
C TYR A 228 -4.06 -9.89 -7.28
N ALA A 229 -4.01 -9.20 -8.42
CA ALA A 229 -3.58 -9.77 -9.69
C ALA A 229 -2.12 -10.25 -9.65
N ALA A 230 -1.17 -9.44 -9.19
CA ALA A 230 0.23 -9.81 -9.05
C ALA A 230 0.44 -11.02 -8.12
N GLN A 231 -0.25 -11.05 -6.98
CA GLN A 231 -0.23 -12.17 -6.05
C GLN A 231 -0.86 -13.42 -6.67
N GLY A 232 -1.99 -13.28 -7.37
CA GLY A 232 -2.68 -14.36 -8.08
C GLY A 232 -1.82 -14.96 -9.19
N SER A 233 -1.13 -14.13 -9.96
CA SER A 233 -0.16 -14.56 -10.97
C SER A 233 1.00 -15.33 -10.33
N THR A 234 1.53 -14.87 -9.18
CA THR A 234 2.63 -15.55 -8.47
C THR A 234 2.25 -16.97 -8.03
N VAL A 235 1.06 -17.15 -7.43
CA VAL A 235 0.65 -18.45 -6.89
C VAL A 235 0.04 -19.38 -7.94
N ASP A 236 -0.15 -18.92 -9.19
CA ASP A 236 -0.91 -19.61 -10.22
C ASP A 236 -2.37 -19.89 -9.78
N LEU A 237 -3.09 -18.81 -9.51
CA LEU A 237 -4.43 -18.89 -8.91
C LEU A 237 -5.39 -19.77 -9.71
N TRP A 238 -5.23 -19.85 -11.04
CA TRP A 238 -6.05 -20.69 -11.89
C TRP A 238 -5.84 -22.18 -11.65
N ALA A 239 -4.60 -22.58 -11.33
CA ALA A 239 -4.26 -23.96 -11.06
C ALA A 239 -4.57 -24.37 -9.62
N VAL A 240 -4.28 -23.49 -8.65
CA VAL A 240 -4.42 -23.81 -7.21
C VAL A 240 -5.84 -23.60 -6.68
N SER A 241 -6.65 -22.80 -7.38
CA SER A 241 -8.06 -22.53 -7.01
C SER A 241 -8.99 -22.76 -8.21
N PRO A 242 -9.20 -24.02 -8.61
CA PRO A 242 -9.90 -24.38 -9.84
C PRO A 242 -11.43 -24.29 -9.77
N GLY A 243 -12.00 -23.85 -8.65
CA GLY A 243 -13.44 -23.80 -8.42
C GLY A 243 -14.22 -22.91 -9.41
N PRO A 244 -15.51 -23.15 -9.63
CA PRO A 244 -16.34 -22.38 -10.55
C PRO A 244 -16.54 -20.90 -10.11
N GLN A 245 -16.27 -20.62 -8.84
CA GLN A 245 -16.34 -19.27 -8.27
C GLN A 245 -14.98 -18.53 -8.35
N SER A 246 -13.93 -19.20 -8.80
CA SER A 246 -12.60 -18.61 -8.94
C SER A 246 -12.63 -17.57 -10.08
N PRO A 247 -12.30 -16.31 -9.83
CA PRO A 247 -12.32 -15.29 -10.88
C PRO A 247 -11.28 -15.63 -11.94
N ARG A 248 -11.72 -15.75 -13.20
CA ARG A 248 -10.83 -15.94 -14.33
C ARG A 248 -10.56 -14.61 -15.01
N ASP A 249 -9.36 -14.10 -14.84
CA ASP A 249 -8.90 -12.86 -15.41
C ASP A 249 -7.52 -13.08 -16.03
N SER A 250 -7.27 -12.49 -17.20
CA SER A 250 -5.98 -12.59 -17.87
C SER A 250 -4.81 -12.05 -17.04
N HIS A 251 -5.10 -11.14 -16.10
CA HIS A 251 -4.10 -10.63 -15.16
C HIS A 251 -3.66 -11.64 -14.11
N PHE A 252 -4.40 -12.74 -13.92
CA PHE A 252 -4.03 -13.81 -12.99
C PHE A 252 -3.24 -14.93 -13.64
N GLU A 253 -2.92 -14.80 -14.93
CA GLU A 253 -2.09 -15.78 -15.64
C GLU A 253 -0.71 -15.88 -14.98
N HIS A 254 -0.26 -17.12 -14.81
CA HIS A 254 1.07 -17.43 -14.27
C HIS A 254 2.16 -17.20 -15.34
N THR A 255 2.33 -15.94 -15.73
CA THR A 255 3.28 -15.53 -16.77
C THR A 255 4.09 -14.30 -16.33
N PRO A 256 5.36 -14.18 -16.75
CA PRO A 256 6.18 -13.00 -16.45
C PRO A 256 5.55 -11.69 -16.96
N VAL A 257 4.83 -11.75 -18.08
CA VAL A 257 4.19 -10.58 -18.69
C VAL A 257 3.05 -10.07 -17.82
N ALA A 258 2.16 -10.95 -17.35
CA ALA A 258 1.05 -10.57 -16.47
C ALA A 258 1.60 -9.98 -15.15
N TRP A 259 2.53 -10.67 -14.51
CA TRP A 259 3.12 -10.21 -13.26
C TRP A 259 3.82 -8.84 -13.39
N LEU A 260 4.63 -8.65 -14.45
CA LEU A 260 5.31 -7.37 -14.69
C LEU A 260 4.31 -6.25 -15.01
N PHE A 261 3.24 -6.54 -15.71
CA PHE A 261 2.18 -5.58 -15.98
C PHE A 261 1.51 -5.11 -14.69
N ASP A 262 1.13 -6.04 -13.82
CA ASP A 262 0.47 -5.74 -12.55
C ASP A 262 1.37 -4.95 -11.61
N MET A 263 2.65 -5.36 -11.49
CA MET A 263 3.66 -4.63 -10.73
C MET A 263 3.92 -3.23 -11.32
N GLY A 264 3.93 -3.14 -12.65
CA GLY A 264 4.04 -1.87 -13.38
C GLY A 264 2.87 -0.94 -13.07
N MET A 265 1.65 -1.45 -13.03
CA MET A 265 0.46 -0.68 -12.66
C MET A 265 0.50 -0.20 -11.21
N LEU A 266 0.98 -1.02 -10.27
CA LEU A 266 1.21 -0.59 -8.89
C LEU A 266 2.23 0.54 -8.81
N ALA A 267 3.32 0.46 -9.59
CA ALA A 267 4.32 1.54 -9.66
C ALA A 267 3.72 2.82 -10.28
N VAL A 268 2.94 2.71 -11.34
CA VAL A 268 2.25 3.86 -11.98
C VAL A 268 1.29 4.53 -11.00
N LEU A 269 0.46 3.75 -10.27
CA LEU A 269 -0.45 4.29 -9.27
C LEU A 269 0.32 4.97 -8.12
N THR A 270 1.39 4.36 -7.64
CA THR A 270 2.24 4.94 -6.59
C THR A 270 2.77 6.31 -7.00
N VAL A 271 3.32 6.42 -8.22
CA VAL A 271 3.85 7.68 -8.76
C VAL A 271 2.73 8.69 -9.02
N ALA A 272 1.62 8.25 -9.58
CA ALA A 272 0.46 9.11 -9.86
C ALA A 272 -0.11 9.72 -8.59
N TYR A 273 -0.32 8.92 -7.53
CA TYR A 273 -0.80 9.43 -6.24
C TYR A 273 0.20 10.39 -5.60
N ALA A 274 1.50 10.07 -5.60
CA ALA A 274 2.52 10.96 -5.09
C ALA A 274 2.59 12.28 -5.88
N ALA A 275 2.42 12.24 -7.19
CA ALA A 275 2.37 13.43 -8.04
C ALA A 275 1.14 14.29 -7.74
N LEU A 276 -0.04 13.68 -7.54
CA LEU A 276 -1.27 14.38 -7.15
C LEU A 276 -1.13 15.01 -5.76
N VAL A 277 -0.53 14.32 -4.80
CA VAL A 277 -0.22 14.89 -3.47
C VAL A 277 0.68 16.12 -3.63
N ARG A 278 1.75 16.01 -4.42
CA ARG A 278 2.66 17.14 -4.67
C ARG A 278 1.95 18.33 -5.31
N TRP A 279 1.11 18.06 -6.30
CA TRP A 279 0.32 19.09 -6.98
C TRP A 279 -0.63 19.79 -6.00
N ARG A 280 -1.35 19.00 -5.18
CA ARG A 280 -2.27 19.53 -4.17
C ARG A 280 -1.58 20.40 -3.11
N ILE A 281 -0.42 19.95 -2.63
CA ILE A 281 0.38 20.72 -1.65
C ILE A 281 0.87 22.06 -2.24
N ARG A 282 1.11 22.12 -3.55
CA ARG A 282 1.51 23.37 -4.24
C ARG A 282 0.37 24.39 -4.38
N LEU A 283 -0.85 23.90 -4.59
CA LEU A 283 -2.03 24.75 -4.78
C LEU A 283 -2.54 25.41 -3.47
N THR A 284 -2.11 24.93 -2.34
CA THR A 284 -2.48 25.48 -1.01
C THR A 284 -1.58 26.65 -0.58
N ARG A 285 -0.95 27.32 -1.56
CA ARG A 285 -0.24 28.59 -1.37
C ARG A 285 -1.19 29.73 -1.11
#